data_b0e9aa13538d6be383908c3fec51132c
#
_entry.id   b0e9aa13538d6be383908c3fec51132c
#
_cell.length_a   1.000
_cell.length_b   1.000
_cell.length_c   1.000
_cell.angle_alpha   90.00
_cell.angle_beta   90.00
_cell.angle_gamma   90.00
#
_symmetry.space_group_name_H-M   'P 1'
#
loop_
_entity.id
_entity.type
_entity.pdbx_description
1 polymer ?
#
loop_
_entity_poly.entity_id
_entity_poly.type
_entity_poly.pdbx_seq_one_letter_code
_entity_poly.pdbx_strand_id
1 'polypeptide(L)'
;PSMKWIRFTLDTHTDAVDMLSYMLDEIGVEGIEIEDHLPLSEEDKKKMFVDILPDPEDNDGTAKVHFYMEPENCDPEKVMIQVQNIFQEIKPFCEIGKGTISLSETEDKDWINNWKTFFKPFRAADDIVIKPTWEEYKKEKDSDILIEIDPGIAFGTGSHETTKLCIQALDKYVKNGDSVLDVGCGSGILSIAALKLGAKHATAIDIDEVAVKVAAENMAVNHIPSSDYTLYDGDLISNAFLKVKAGTGHDIVVANILADVIIPLTGVVKPHLKK
;
A
#
# COMPACT_ATOMS: atom_id res chain seq x y z
N PRO A 1 0.77 1.43 24.23
CA PRO A 1 2.12 0.88 24.27
C PRO A 1 2.56 0.67 22.83
N SER A 2 3.67 1.32 22.40
CA SER A 2 4.26 1.07 21.08
C SER A 2 4.72 -0.40 21.04
N MET A 3 4.27 -1.16 20.04
CA MET A 3 4.86 -2.47 19.80
C MET A 3 6.32 -2.26 19.40
N LYS A 4 7.22 -2.98 20.06
CA LYS A 4 8.62 -3.03 19.68
C LYS A 4 8.81 -4.20 18.76
N TRP A 5 9.57 -4.02 17.69
CA TRP A 5 9.96 -5.08 16.77
C TRP A 5 11.46 -5.28 16.80
N ILE A 6 11.90 -6.50 16.67
CA ILE A 6 13.30 -6.82 16.44
C ILE A 6 13.49 -6.92 14.93
N ARG A 7 14.35 -6.05 14.39
CA ARG A 7 14.76 -6.09 13.00
C ARG A 7 16.04 -6.90 12.87
N PHE A 8 15.98 -7.94 12.07
CA PHE A 8 17.14 -8.71 11.65
C PHE A 8 17.58 -8.25 10.26
N THR A 9 18.88 -8.06 10.08
CA THR A 9 19.48 -7.68 8.81
C THR A 9 20.54 -8.68 8.42
N LEU A 10 20.38 -9.33 7.27
CA LEU A 10 21.33 -10.24 6.68
C LEU A 10 22.10 -9.51 5.58
N ASP A 11 23.42 -9.43 5.71
CA ASP A 11 24.29 -8.99 4.62
C ASP A 11 24.72 -10.23 3.80
N THR A 12 24.32 -10.27 2.55
CA THR A 12 24.48 -11.45 1.67
C THR A 12 24.83 -11.05 0.23
N HIS A 13 24.70 -11.99 -0.67
CA HIS A 13 24.83 -11.83 -2.11
C HIS A 13 23.49 -12.08 -2.80
N THR A 14 23.26 -11.45 -3.94
CA THR A 14 22.02 -11.58 -4.72
C THR A 14 21.70 -13.04 -5.09
N ASP A 15 22.73 -13.86 -5.36
CA ASP A 15 22.56 -15.29 -5.67
C ASP A 15 21.94 -16.10 -4.52
N ALA A 16 22.08 -15.63 -3.28
CA ALA A 16 21.57 -16.33 -2.10
C ALA A 16 20.15 -15.94 -1.71
N VAL A 17 19.60 -14.84 -2.26
CA VAL A 17 18.34 -14.22 -1.80
C VAL A 17 17.18 -15.20 -1.89
N ASP A 18 17.01 -15.91 -3.01
CA ASP A 18 15.88 -16.82 -3.20
C ASP A 18 15.94 -18.00 -2.23
N MET A 19 17.14 -18.60 -2.04
CA MET A 19 17.31 -19.70 -1.09
C MET A 19 17.12 -19.23 0.35
N LEU A 20 17.65 -18.07 0.70
CA LEU A 20 17.44 -17.45 2.02
C LEU A 20 15.95 -17.20 2.27
N SER A 21 15.23 -16.65 1.31
CA SER A 21 13.80 -16.38 1.43
C SER A 21 13.01 -17.65 1.73
N TYR A 22 13.29 -18.72 1.02
CA TYR A 22 12.66 -20.02 1.23
C TYR A 22 12.97 -20.59 2.63
N MET A 23 14.23 -20.58 3.04
CA MET A 23 14.65 -21.17 4.32
C MET A 23 14.25 -20.31 5.52
N LEU A 24 14.12 -18.99 5.35
CA LEU A 24 13.57 -18.10 6.38
C LEU A 24 12.07 -18.36 6.62
N ASP A 25 11.31 -18.62 5.57
CA ASP A 25 9.90 -19.03 5.69
C ASP A 25 9.77 -20.34 6.50
N GLU A 26 10.65 -21.32 6.28
CA GLU A 26 10.66 -22.59 7.04
C GLU A 26 10.88 -22.40 8.54
N ILE A 27 11.58 -21.35 8.98
CA ILE A 27 11.78 -21.04 10.40
C ILE A 27 10.74 -20.07 10.96
N GLY A 28 9.69 -19.76 10.18
CA GLY A 28 8.53 -18.97 10.62
C GLY A 28 8.64 -17.46 10.39
N VAL A 29 9.50 -17.02 9.48
CA VAL A 29 9.55 -15.63 9.04
C VAL A 29 8.45 -15.37 8.03
N GLU A 30 7.45 -14.58 8.38
CA GLU A 30 6.24 -14.36 7.55
C GLU A 30 6.44 -13.37 6.40
N GLY A 31 7.51 -12.59 6.41
CA GLY A 31 7.80 -11.61 5.35
C GLY A 31 9.21 -11.09 5.41
N ILE A 32 9.77 -10.80 4.26
CA ILE A 32 11.12 -10.25 4.11
C ILE A 32 11.10 -9.01 3.22
N GLU A 33 12.03 -8.11 3.50
CA GLU A 33 12.34 -6.96 2.67
C GLU A 33 13.73 -7.18 2.05
N ILE A 34 13.85 -7.02 0.74
CA ILE A 34 15.10 -7.24 0.01
C ILE A 34 15.59 -5.91 -0.53
N GLU A 35 16.83 -5.55 -0.17
CA GLU A 35 17.58 -4.46 -0.77
C GLU A 35 18.70 -5.08 -1.63
N ASP A 36 18.56 -5.01 -2.94
CA ASP A 36 19.60 -5.42 -3.89
C ASP A 36 19.73 -4.41 -5.03
N HIS A 37 20.80 -4.54 -5.80
CA HIS A 37 21.09 -3.69 -6.96
C HIS A 37 20.81 -4.42 -8.29
N LEU A 38 20.01 -5.48 -8.27
CA LEU A 38 19.62 -6.18 -9.50
C LEU A 38 18.64 -5.32 -10.32
N PRO A 39 18.88 -5.17 -11.63
CA PRO A 39 17.88 -4.62 -12.50
C PRO A 39 16.66 -5.55 -12.49
N LEU A 40 15.47 -4.96 -12.32
CA LEU A 40 14.21 -5.71 -12.38
C LEU A 40 14.11 -6.46 -13.71
N SER A 41 13.67 -7.71 -13.66
CA SER A 41 13.39 -8.46 -14.87
C SER A 41 12.27 -7.79 -15.70
N GLU A 42 12.25 -8.02 -17.01
CA GLU A 42 11.19 -7.50 -17.89
C GLU A 42 9.79 -7.99 -17.46
N GLU A 43 9.74 -9.11 -16.77
CA GLU A 43 8.50 -9.68 -16.22
C GLU A 43 8.07 -8.92 -14.96
N ASP A 44 9.00 -8.56 -14.10
CA ASP A 44 8.75 -7.77 -12.89
C ASP A 44 8.44 -6.32 -13.24
N LYS A 45 9.14 -5.72 -14.21
CA LYS A 45 8.81 -4.40 -14.76
C LYS A 45 7.38 -4.35 -15.29
N LYS A 46 6.94 -5.39 -16.02
CA LYS A 46 5.57 -5.49 -16.50
C LYS A 46 4.55 -5.63 -15.38
N LYS A 47 4.87 -6.38 -14.32
CA LYS A 47 3.98 -6.54 -13.15
C LYS A 47 3.88 -5.25 -12.33
N MET A 48 4.94 -4.47 -12.25
CA MET A 48 4.99 -3.23 -11.48
C MET A 48 4.47 -2.00 -12.23
N PHE A 49 4.20 -2.09 -13.54
CA PHE A 49 3.77 -0.96 -14.39
C PHE A 49 4.67 0.28 -14.27
N VAL A 50 5.98 0.09 -14.12
CA VAL A 50 6.94 1.18 -13.99
C VAL A 50 7.74 1.30 -15.28
N ASP A 51 7.54 2.39 -16.02
CA ASP A 51 8.21 2.63 -17.31
C ASP A 51 9.64 3.16 -17.17
N ILE A 52 10.01 3.74 -16.03
CA ILE A 52 11.32 4.33 -15.80
C ILE A 52 11.75 4.06 -14.35
N LEU A 53 12.67 3.13 -14.17
CA LEU A 53 13.45 3.00 -12.95
C LEU A 53 14.85 3.59 -13.21
N PRO A 54 15.46 4.30 -12.24
CA PRO A 54 16.87 4.63 -12.35
C PRO A 54 17.66 3.34 -12.50
N ASP A 55 18.56 3.30 -13.47
CA ASP A 55 19.51 2.19 -13.57
C ASP A 55 20.30 2.12 -12.26
N PRO A 56 20.38 0.97 -11.60
CA PRO A 56 21.22 0.83 -10.43
C PRO A 56 22.67 1.09 -10.84
N GLU A 57 23.28 2.09 -10.23
CA GLU A 57 24.70 2.32 -10.35
C GLU A 57 25.42 1.13 -9.72
N ASP A 58 26.21 0.41 -10.51
CA ASP A 58 27.07 -0.71 -10.14
C ASP A 58 26.41 -1.86 -9.34
N ASN A 59 25.99 -2.88 -10.06
CA ASN A 59 25.64 -4.16 -9.46
C ASN A 59 26.94 -4.87 -8.99
N ASP A 60 27.26 -4.71 -7.71
CA ASP A 60 28.40 -5.36 -7.07
C ASP A 60 28.05 -6.75 -6.48
N GLY A 61 26.84 -7.22 -6.71
CA GLY A 61 26.33 -8.49 -6.21
C GLY A 61 25.94 -8.47 -4.73
N THR A 62 26.08 -7.34 -4.04
CA THR A 62 25.65 -7.25 -2.63
C THR A 62 24.14 -7.16 -2.51
N ALA A 63 23.60 -7.79 -1.46
CA ALA A 63 22.19 -7.72 -1.10
C ALA A 63 22.03 -7.69 0.42
N LYS A 64 20.95 -7.06 0.86
CA LYS A 64 20.49 -7.13 2.25
C LYS A 64 19.09 -7.71 2.30
N VAL A 65 18.89 -8.60 3.26
CA VAL A 65 17.58 -9.16 3.57
C VAL A 65 17.21 -8.74 4.98
N HIS A 66 16.06 -8.10 5.12
CA HIS A 66 15.53 -7.67 6.41
C HIS A 66 14.27 -8.45 6.73
N PHE A 67 14.09 -8.80 7.99
CA PHE A 67 12.83 -9.31 8.50
C PHE A 67 12.60 -8.84 9.94
N TYR A 68 11.36 -8.94 10.39
CA TYR A 68 10.91 -8.38 11.65
C TYR A 68 10.22 -9.47 12.47
N MET A 69 10.48 -9.49 13.77
CA MET A 69 9.83 -10.42 14.69
C MET A 69 9.40 -9.68 15.96
N GLU A 70 8.26 -10.08 16.50
CA GLU A 70 7.78 -9.57 17.79
C GLU A 70 8.66 -10.09 18.93
N PRO A 71 9.13 -9.23 19.85
CA PRO A 71 9.97 -9.66 20.96
C PRO A 71 9.36 -10.73 21.85
N GLU A 72 8.03 -10.73 21.97
CA GLU A 72 7.28 -11.70 22.80
C GLU A 72 7.30 -13.11 22.22
N ASN A 73 7.43 -13.21 20.89
CA ASN A 73 7.40 -14.46 20.12
C ASN A 73 8.78 -14.89 19.59
N CYS A 74 9.82 -14.16 19.92
CA CYS A 74 11.14 -14.34 19.33
C CYS A 74 12.22 -14.47 20.41
N ASP A 75 13.05 -15.52 20.29
CA ASP A 75 14.35 -15.60 20.95
C ASP A 75 15.42 -15.17 19.94
N PRO A 76 15.97 -13.94 20.04
CA PRO A 76 16.91 -13.40 19.06
C PRO A 76 18.18 -14.24 18.90
N GLU A 77 18.69 -14.82 19.96
CA GLU A 77 19.91 -15.66 19.91
C GLU A 77 19.62 -16.93 19.11
N LYS A 78 18.46 -17.53 19.33
CA LYS A 78 18.04 -18.73 18.60
C LYS A 78 17.87 -18.43 17.12
N VAL A 79 17.24 -17.32 16.76
CA VAL A 79 17.06 -16.90 15.38
C VAL A 79 18.40 -16.64 14.71
N MET A 80 19.33 -15.96 15.37
CA MET A 80 20.67 -15.71 14.84
C MET A 80 21.42 -17.03 14.57
N ILE A 81 21.33 -18.01 15.47
CA ILE A 81 21.94 -19.35 15.27
C ILE A 81 21.29 -20.05 14.09
N GLN A 82 19.96 -20.03 13.98
CA GLN A 82 19.24 -20.64 12.85
C GLN A 82 19.67 -20.03 11.51
N VAL A 83 19.78 -18.70 11.43
CA VAL A 83 20.20 -18.01 10.20
C VAL A 83 21.67 -18.30 9.88
N GLN A 84 22.55 -18.36 10.87
CA GLN A 84 23.94 -18.78 10.64
C GLN A 84 24.04 -20.20 10.09
N ASN A 85 23.21 -21.12 10.60
CA ASN A 85 23.13 -22.48 10.06
C ASN A 85 22.63 -22.47 8.61
N ILE A 86 21.61 -21.69 8.29
CA ILE A 86 21.11 -21.49 6.92
C ILE A 86 22.25 -21.05 6.00
N PHE A 87 23.05 -20.05 6.38
CA PHE A 87 24.18 -19.61 5.59
C PHE A 87 25.21 -20.73 5.36
N GLN A 88 25.48 -21.56 6.36
CA GLN A 88 26.37 -22.71 6.19
C GLN A 88 25.80 -23.76 5.23
N GLU A 89 24.49 -23.99 5.27
CA GLU A 89 23.82 -24.96 4.41
C GLU A 89 23.79 -24.51 2.94
N ILE A 90 23.57 -23.22 2.67
CA ILE A 90 23.47 -22.71 1.30
C ILE A 90 24.81 -22.37 0.67
N LYS A 91 25.85 -22.10 1.47
CA LYS A 91 27.19 -21.74 1.00
C LYS A 91 27.79 -22.66 -0.05
N PRO A 92 27.58 -23.98 -0.03
CA PRO A 92 28.07 -24.86 -1.09
C PRO A 92 27.38 -24.70 -2.44
N PHE A 93 26.20 -24.01 -2.49
CA PHE A 93 25.34 -23.95 -3.65
C PHE A 93 25.29 -22.56 -4.30
N CYS A 94 25.62 -21.52 -3.57
CA CYS A 94 25.59 -20.15 -4.07
C CYS A 94 26.59 -19.24 -3.33
N GLU A 95 26.91 -18.10 -3.95
CA GLU A 95 27.68 -17.04 -3.29
C GLU A 95 26.81 -16.41 -2.18
N ILE A 96 27.34 -16.35 -0.94
CA ILE A 96 26.61 -15.80 0.21
C ILE A 96 27.08 -14.41 0.62
N GLY A 97 28.07 -13.86 -0.07
CA GLY A 97 28.67 -12.57 0.28
C GLY A 97 29.25 -12.56 1.69
N LYS A 98 28.97 -11.57 2.50
CA LYS A 98 29.42 -11.51 3.90
C LYS A 98 28.83 -12.62 4.76
N GLY A 99 27.61 -13.06 4.47
CA GLY A 99 26.92 -14.12 5.21
C GLY A 99 26.78 -13.77 6.70
N THR A 100 26.48 -12.53 7.01
CA THR A 100 26.35 -12.03 8.38
C THR A 100 24.93 -11.65 8.73
N ILE A 101 24.58 -11.76 10.01
CA ILE A 101 23.31 -11.29 10.55
C ILE A 101 23.60 -10.29 11.68
N SER A 102 22.87 -9.21 11.67
CA SER A 102 22.83 -8.22 12.73
C SER A 102 21.39 -7.98 13.17
N LEU A 103 21.20 -7.53 14.42
CA LEU A 103 19.91 -7.17 14.95
C LEU A 103 19.91 -5.73 15.46
N SER A 104 18.76 -5.08 15.34
CA SER A 104 18.48 -3.79 15.91
C SER A 104 17.06 -3.80 16.48
N GLU A 105 16.86 -3.13 17.60
CA GLU A 105 15.51 -2.85 18.07
C GLU A 105 14.96 -1.68 17.26
N THR A 106 13.84 -1.89 16.61
CA THR A 106 13.08 -0.80 16.01
C THR A 106 11.82 -0.59 16.83
N GLU A 107 11.64 0.60 17.33
CA GLU A 107 10.32 1.01 17.78
C GLU A 107 9.49 1.31 16.55
N ASP A 108 8.20 0.96 16.55
CA ASP A 108 7.23 1.33 15.50
C ASP A 108 7.35 2.79 15.08
N LYS A 109 7.82 3.64 15.98
CA LYS A 109 8.06 5.06 15.74
C LYS A 109 9.13 5.35 14.69
N ASP A 110 10.16 4.54 14.57
CA ASP A 110 11.28 4.84 13.66
C ASP A 110 10.97 4.43 12.22
N TRP A 111 10.26 3.34 12.02
CA TRP A 111 9.80 2.92 10.71
C TRP A 111 8.60 3.75 10.24
N ILE A 112 7.58 3.91 11.09
CA ILE A 112 6.41 4.76 10.84
C ILE A 112 6.82 6.23 10.64
N ASN A 113 7.85 6.72 11.35
CA ASN A 113 8.29 8.10 11.19
C ASN A 113 9.21 8.32 9.99
N ASN A 114 9.94 7.31 9.54
CA ASN A 114 10.87 7.49 8.43
C ASN A 114 10.15 7.67 7.09
N TRP A 115 9.10 6.89 6.78
CA TRP A 115 8.31 7.12 5.58
C TRP A 115 7.48 8.41 5.66
N LYS A 116 7.04 8.81 6.85
CA LYS A 116 6.36 10.10 7.07
C LYS A 116 7.19 11.30 6.61
N THR A 117 8.52 11.21 6.71
CA THR A 117 9.40 12.29 6.25
C THR A 117 9.41 12.46 4.74
N PHE A 118 9.11 11.41 3.98
CA PHE A 118 9.06 11.42 2.52
C PHE A 118 7.69 11.77 1.96
N PHE A 119 6.63 11.61 2.78
CA PHE A 119 5.28 11.94 2.33
C PHE A 119 5.00 13.44 2.56
N LYS A 120 5.16 14.22 1.52
CA LYS A 120 4.95 15.67 1.51
C LYS A 120 3.68 16.03 0.77
N PRO A 121 3.06 17.20 1.08
CA PRO A 121 1.94 17.70 0.30
C PRO A 121 2.27 17.79 -1.19
N PHE A 122 1.35 17.37 -2.03
CA PHE A 122 1.50 17.47 -3.48
C PHE A 122 0.16 17.74 -4.17
N ARG A 123 0.24 18.35 -5.34
CA ARG A 123 -0.93 18.63 -6.18
C ARG A 123 -1.25 17.42 -7.06
N ALA A 124 -2.45 16.83 -6.86
CA ALA A 124 -2.91 15.66 -7.60
C ALA A 124 -3.70 16.02 -8.86
N ALA A 125 -4.45 17.13 -8.83
CA ALA A 125 -5.17 17.74 -9.95
C ALA A 125 -5.13 19.25 -9.83
N ASP A 126 -5.73 19.98 -10.77
CA ASP A 126 -5.63 21.46 -10.83
C ASP A 126 -5.96 22.15 -9.51
N ASP A 127 -7.02 21.75 -8.84
CA ASP A 127 -7.46 22.31 -7.57
C ASP A 127 -7.45 21.29 -6.42
N ILE A 128 -6.90 20.09 -6.60
CA ILE A 128 -6.85 19.04 -5.58
C ILE A 128 -5.44 18.88 -5.06
N VAL A 129 -5.28 19.07 -3.77
CA VAL A 129 -4.01 18.89 -3.05
C VAL A 129 -4.17 17.80 -2.00
N ILE A 130 -3.30 16.82 -2.06
CA ILE A 130 -3.19 15.75 -1.06
C ILE A 130 -2.10 16.14 -0.08
N LYS A 131 -2.40 16.04 1.21
CA LYS A 131 -1.40 16.23 2.26
C LYS A 131 -1.54 15.17 3.35
N PRO A 132 -0.43 14.75 3.95
CA PRO A 132 -0.50 13.95 5.17
C PRO A 132 -1.06 14.77 6.34
N THR A 133 -1.68 14.08 7.30
CA THR A 133 -2.30 14.73 8.48
C THR A 133 -1.29 15.51 9.34
N TRP A 134 -0.02 15.11 9.35
CA TRP A 134 1.06 15.72 10.15
C TRP A 134 1.82 16.86 9.45
N GLU A 135 1.50 17.18 8.18
CA GLU A 135 2.13 18.29 7.47
C GLU A 135 1.19 19.49 7.42
N GLU A 136 1.76 20.68 7.60
CA GLU A 136 1.03 21.92 7.35
C GLU A 136 1.07 22.25 5.86
N TYR A 137 -0.04 22.75 5.33
CA TYR A 137 -0.11 23.21 3.95
C TYR A 137 -0.83 24.55 3.89
N LYS A 138 -0.16 25.54 3.31
CA LYS A 138 -0.78 26.83 3.00
C LYS A 138 -1.34 26.77 1.58
N LYS A 139 -2.64 27.00 1.44
CA LYS A 139 -3.30 27.03 0.13
C LYS A 139 -2.59 27.99 -0.81
N GLU A 140 -2.27 27.51 -2.01
CA GLU A 140 -1.72 28.33 -3.11
C GLU A 140 -2.82 29.06 -3.86
N LYS A 141 -4.00 28.44 -3.94
CA LYS A 141 -5.22 29.01 -4.56
C LYS A 141 -6.38 28.91 -3.59
N ASP A 142 -7.28 29.87 -3.63
CA ASP A 142 -8.52 29.84 -2.83
C ASP A 142 -9.41 28.64 -3.19
N SER A 143 -9.35 28.19 -4.45
CA SER A 143 -10.05 27.02 -4.97
C SER A 143 -9.46 25.67 -4.49
N ASP A 144 -8.29 25.66 -3.86
CA ASP A 144 -7.64 24.42 -3.44
C ASP A 144 -8.53 23.57 -2.51
N ILE A 145 -8.84 22.38 -2.97
CA ILE A 145 -9.51 21.33 -2.21
C ILE A 145 -8.44 20.50 -1.52
N LEU A 146 -8.38 20.58 -0.20
CA LEU A 146 -7.42 19.80 0.58
C LEU A 146 -8.01 18.43 0.94
N ILE A 147 -7.26 17.39 0.67
CA ILE A 147 -7.53 16.03 1.12
C ILE A 147 -6.40 15.63 2.07
N GLU A 148 -6.78 15.41 3.32
CA GLU A 148 -5.86 14.97 4.36
C GLU A 148 -5.87 13.45 4.46
N ILE A 149 -4.70 12.81 4.38
CA ILE A 149 -4.59 11.35 4.42
C ILE A 149 -3.57 10.95 5.47
N ASP A 150 -3.98 10.05 6.35
CA ASP A 150 -3.08 9.17 7.09
C ASP A 150 -3.29 7.75 6.54
N PRO A 151 -2.40 7.26 5.68
CA PRO A 151 -2.59 5.94 5.09
C PRO A 151 -2.40 4.82 6.12
N GLY A 152 -1.80 5.10 7.28
CA GLY A 152 -1.48 4.09 8.28
C GLY A 152 -0.64 2.96 7.68
N ILE A 153 -1.09 1.71 7.86
CA ILE A 153 -0.52 0.50 7.25
C ILE A 153 -1.24 0.17 5.91
N ALA A 154 -2.36 0.83 5.62
CA ALA A 154 -3.12 0.59 4.41
C ALA A 154 -2.45 1.22 3.18
N PHE A 155 -2.61 0.58 2.02
CA PHE A 155 -2.14 1.10 0.75
C PHE A 155 -2.96 2.34 0.33
N GLY A 156 -2.32 3.28 -0.38
CA GLY A 156 -3.02 4.45 -0.95
C GLY A 156 -2.64 5.78 -0.31
N THR A 157 -1.34 6.12 -0.32
CA THR A 157 -0.84 7.45 0.11
C THR A 157 -1.24 8.57 -0.84
N GLY A 158 -1.78 8.25 -2.01
CA GLY A 158 -2.07 9.22 -3.07
C GLY A 158 -0.83 9.66 -3.89
N SER A 159 0.38 9.31 -3.46
CA SER A 159 1.61 9.69 -4.17
C SER A 159 1.87 8.85 -5.42
N HIS A 160 1.22 7.70 -5.56
CA HIS A 160 1.37 6.84 -6.71
C HIS A 160 0.72 7.46 -7.95
N GLU A 161 1.37 7.34 -9.12
CA GLU A 161 0.87 7.96 -10.37
C GLU A 161 -0.53 7.47 -10.74
N THR A 162 -0.87 6.19 -10.50
CA THR A 162 -2.21 5.66 -10.76
C THR A 162 -3.28 6.33 -9.90
N THR A 163 -2.98 6.63 -8.64
CA THR A 163 -3.90 7.38 -7.75
C THR A 163 -4.13 8.79 -8.25
N LYS A 164 -3.07 9.48 -8.69
CA LYS A 164 -3.20 10.82 -9.31
C LYS A 164 -4.08 10.78 -10.55
N LEU A 165 -3.87 9.78 -11.44
CA LEU A 165 -4.70 9.61 -12.65
C LEU A 165 -6.17 9.36 -12.30
N CYS A 166 -6.46 8.54 -11.29
CA CYS A 166 -7.83 8.33 -10.82
C CYS A 166 -8.44 9.61 -10.26
N ILE A 167 -7.68 10.40 -9.48
CA ILE A 167 -8.16 11.70 -8.95
C ILE A 167 -8.44 12.69 -10.07
N GLN A 168 -7.57 12.78 -11.08
CA GLN A 168 -7.79 13.62 -12.26
C GLN A 168 -9.02 13.18 -13.07
N ALA A 169 -9.27 11.88 -13.15
CA ALA A 169 -10.47 11.35 -13.77
C ALA A 169 -11.73 11.72 -12.94
N LEU A 170 -11.67 11.60 -11.61
CA LEU A 170 -12.76 12.01 -10.74
C LEU A 170 -13.03 13.52 -10.86
N ASP A 171 -12.00 14.37 -10.88
CA ASP A 171 -12.10 15.80 -11.09
C ASP A 171 -12.83 16.17 -12.39
N LYS A 172 -12.57 15.38 -13.45
CA LYS A 172 -13.19 15.58 -14.76
C LYS A 172 -14.64 15.08 -14.84
N TYR A 173 -14.96 13.97 -14.17
CA TYR A 173 -16.22 13.25 -14.41
C TYR A 173 -17.25 13.36 -13.31
N VAL A 174 -16.85 13.60 -12.05
CA VAL A 174 -17.77 13.77 -10.93
C VAL A 174 -18.60 15.04 -11.13
N LYS A 175 -19.89 14.89 -10.97
CA LYS A 175 -20.85 16.00 -10.96
C LYS A 175 -21.51 16.10 -9.61
N ASN A 176 -21.97 17.30 -9.29
CA ASN A 176 -22.70 17.52 -8.04
C ASN A 176 -23.91 16.58 -7.94
N GLY A 177 -24.00 15.87 -6.85
CA GLY A 177 -25.08 14.92 -6.58
C GLY A 177 -24.85 13.49 -7.10
N ASP A 178 -23.70 13.19 -7.69
CA ASP A 178 -23.37 11.84 -8.15
C ASP A 178 -23.19 10.85 -6.99
N SER A 179 -23.47 9.58 -7.25
CA SER A 179 -23.16 8.44 -6.39
C SER A 179 -21.97 7.69 -6.94
N VAL A 180 -20.98 7.41 -6.09
CA VAL A 180 -19.73 6.75 -6.47
C VAL A 180 -19.59 5.42 -5.76
N LEU A 181 -19.15 4.38 -6.48
CA LEU A 181 -18.72 3.10 -5.93
C LEU A 181 -17.20 3.00 -6.08
N ASP A 182 -16.50 2.86 -4.96
CA ASP A 182 -15.03 2.71 -4.88
C ASP A 182 -14.69 1.29 -4.48
N VAL A 183 -14.06 0.54 -5.39
CA VAL A 183 -13.74 -0.88 -5.20
C VAL A 183 -12.24 -1.06 -4.99
N GLY A 184 -11.86 -1.58 -3.82
CA GLY A 184 -10.49 -1.57 -3.34
C GLY A 184 -10.10 -0.18 -2.84
N CYS A 185 -10.88 0.34 -1.89
CA CYS A 185 -10.79 1.75 -1.48
C CYS A 185 -9.49 2.08 -0.71
N GLY A 186 -8.81 1.11 -0.13
CA GLY A 186 -7.58 1.32 0.63
C GLY A 186 -7.76 2.38 1.71
N SER A 187 -6.98 3.45 1.63
CA SER A 187 -7.07 4.61 2.54
C SER A 187 -8.35 5.44 2.40
N GLY A 188 -9.22 5.14 1.44
CA GLY A 188 -10.42 5.89 1.13
C GLY A 188 -10.20 7.17 0.31
N ILE A 189 -8.99 7.40 -0.18
CA ILE A 189 -8.60 8.66 -0.85
C ILE A 189 -9.48 9.00 -2.05
N LEU A 190 -9.86 8.01 -2.88
CA LEU A 190 -10.68 8.24 -4.08
C LEU A 190 -12.13 8.56 -3.70
N SER A 191 -12.67 7.89 -2.70
CA SER A 191 -13.98 8.20 -2.14
C SER A 191 -14.04 9.60 -1.55
N ILE A 192 -13.01 10.00 -0.77
CA ILE A 192 -12.91 11.35 -0.20
C ILE A 192 -12.80 12.39 -1.32
N ALA A 193 -11.97 12.13 -2.35
CA ALA A 193 -11.86 13.02 -3.49
C ALA A 193 -13.22 13.22 -4.19
N ALA A 194 -13.95 12.14 -4.47
CA ALA A 194 -15.26 12.20 -5.11
C ALA A 194 -16.26 13.02 -4.28
N LEU A 195 -16.30 12.81 -2.96
CA LEU A 195 -17.21 13.55 -2.06
C LEU A 195 -16.86 15.05 -2.00
N LYS A 196 -15.59 15.39 -1.91
CA LYS A 196 -15.13 16.79 -1.93
C LYS A 196 -15.33 17.47 -3.28
N LEU A 197 -15.43 16.71 -4.37
CA LEU A 197 -15.79 17.21 -5.71
C LEU A 197 -17.30 17.37 -5.92
N GLY A 198 -18.12 16.99 -4.95
CA GLY A 198 -19.58 17.21 -4.98
C GLY A 198 -20.41 15.94 -5.17
N ALA A 199 -19.81 14.75 -5.14
CA ALA A 199 -20.61 13.53 -5.05
C ALA A 199 -21.44 13.55 -3.76
N LYS A 200 -22.68 13.07 -3.85
CA LYS A 200 -23.59 13.05 -2.69
C LYS A 200 -23.34 11.85 -1.78
N HIS A 201 -22.82 10.77 -2.34
CA HIS A 201 -22.57 9.53 -1.59
C HIS A 201 -21.48 8.70 -2.21
N ALA A 202 -20.61 8.14 -1.38
CA ALA A 202 -19.60 7.16 -1.77
C ALA A 202 -19.85 5.84 -1.05
N THR A 203 -19.99 4.76 -1.82
CA THR A 203 -19.92 3.39 -1.28
C THR A 203 -18.53 2.86 -1.55
N ALA A 204 -17.78 2.56 -0.48
CA ALA A 204 -16.40 2.11 -0.58
C ALA A 204 -16.27 0.70 -0.02
N ILE A 205 -15.53 -0.14 -0.73
CA ILE A 205 -15.37 -1.56 -0.41
C ILE A 205 -13.89 -1.92 -0.46
N ASP A 206 -13.42 -2.65 0.53
CA ASP A 206 -12.10 -3.25 0.50
C ASP A 206 -12.14 -4.68 1.06
N ILE A 207 -11.27 -5.55 0.55
CA ILE A 207 -11.15 -6.92 1.05
C ILE A 207 -10.48 -6.96 2.42
N ASP A 208 -9.67 -5.95 2.73
CA ASP A 208 -8.95 -5.80 3.99
C ASP A 208 -9.75 -4.95 4.99
N GLU A 209 -10.17 -5.58 6.09
CA GLU A 209 -10.86 -4.90 7.19
C GLU A 209 -10.03 -3.75 7.79
N VAL A 210 -8.69 -3.86 7.77
CA VAL A 210 -7.81 -2.79 8.26
C VAL A 210 -7.89 -1.57 7.35
N ALA A 211 -7.91 -1.78 6.03
CA ALA A 211 -8.09 -0.70 5.06
C ALA A 211 -9.42 0.03 5.26
N VAL A 212 -10.50 -0.70 5.51
CA VAL A 212 -11.83 -0.12 5.78
C VAL A 212 -11.82 0.77 7.04
N LYS A 213 -11.11 0.35 8.10
CA LYS A 213 -10.93 1.17 9.32
C LYS A 213 -10.14 2.45 9.03
N VAL A 214 -9.04 2.33 8.30
CA VAL A 214 -8.22 3.49 7.88
C VAL A 214 -9.03 4.45 7.01
N ALA A 215 -9.84 3.94 6.07
CA ALA A 215 -10.74 4.76 5.27
C ALA A 215 -11.74 5.54 6.15
N ALA A 216 -12.33 4.90 7.16
CA ALA A 216 -13.23 5.57 8.10
C ALA A 216 -12.54 6.70 8.89
N GLU A 217 -11.31 6.48 9.34
CA GLU A 217 -10.50 7.48 10.04
C GLU A 217 -10.18 8.66 9.13
N ASN A 218 -9.79 8.39 7.87
CA ASN A 218 -9.53 9.43 6.89
C ASN A 218 -10.79 10.21 6.49
N MET A 219 -11.96 9.56 6.41
CA MET A 219 -13.25 10.27 6.23
C MET A 219 -13.49 11.26 7.37
N ALA A 220 -13.26 10.83 8.61
CA ALA A 220 -13.42 11.70 9.79
C ALA A 220 -12.44 12.88 9.78
N VAL A 221 -11.16 12.65 9.46
CA VAL A 221 -10.13 13.70 9.32
C VAL A 221 -10.53 14.75 8.28
N ASN A 222 -11.14 14.31 7.18
CA ASN A 222 -11.63 15.19 6.12
C ASN A 222 -12.99 15.82 6.41
N HIS A 223 -13.55 15.61 7.61
CA HIS A 223 -14.86 16.12 8.04
C HIS A 223 -16.01 15.66 7.13
N ILE A 224 -15.93 14.48 6.56
CA ILE A 224 -17.00 13.90 5.75
C ILE A 224 -18.07 13.34 6.70
N PRO A 225 -19.33 13.77 6.58
CA PRO A 225 -20.42 13.26 7.40
C PRO A 225 -20.64 11.75 7.16
N SER A 226 -20.92 11.00 8.21
CA SER A 226 -21.17 9.55 8.10
C SER A 226 -22.42 9.19 7.29
N SER A 227 -23.30 10.17 7.01
CA SER A 227 -24.44 10.02 6.10
C SER A 227 -24.02 9.96 4.63
N ASP A 228 -22.83 10.47 4.30
CA ASP A 228 -22.42 10.70 2.92
C ASP A 228 -21.57 9.55 2.38
N TYR A 229 -21.26 8.55 3.21
CA TYR A 229 -20.54 7.37 2.78
C TYR A 229 -21.03 6.08 3.45
N THR A 230 -20.71 4.97 2.82
CA THR A 230 -20.91 3.63 3.38
C THR A 230 -19.66 2.80 3.12
N LEU A 231 -19.15 2.14 4.15
CA LEU A 231 -17.95 1.30 4.07
C LEU A 231 -18.34 -0.17 4.27
N TYR A 232 -17.78 -1.05 3.47
CA TYR A 232 -17.92 -2.48 3.60
C TYR A 232 -16.58 -3.19 3.48
N ASP A 233 -16.38 -4.20 4.29
CA ASP A 233 -15.31 -5.17 4.15
C ASP A 233 -15.77 -6.37 3.32
N GLY A 234 -14.89 -6.89 2.47
CA GLY A 234 -15.11 -8.12 1.72
C GLY A 234 -14.81 -8.02 0.21
N ASP A 235 -14.89 -9.16 -0.43
CA ASP A 235 -14.64 -9.32 -1.85
C ASP A 235 -15.93 -9.14 -2.67
N LEU A 236 -16.02 -8.04 -3.40
CA LEU A 236 -17.17 -7.78 -4.28
C LEU A 236 -17.31 -8.79 -5.42
N ILE A 237 -16.22 -9.44 -5.85
CA ILE A 237 -16.25 -10.38 -6.97
C ILE A 237 -16.95 -11.68 -6.58
N SER A 238 -16.63 -12.22 -5.41
CA SER A 238 -17.13 -13.53 -4.95
C SER A 238 -18.36 -13.46 -4.04
N ASN A 239 -18.56 -12.37 -3.30
CA ASN A 239 -19.59 -12.24 -2.28
C ASN A 239 -20.91 -11.70 -2.85
N ALA A 240 -21.89 -12.60 -3.05
CA ALA A 240 -23.20 -12.22 -3.57
C ALA A 240 -23.99 -11.27 -2.65
N PHE A 241 -23.83 -11.39 -1.33
CA PHE A 241 -24.50 -10.52 -0.37
C PHE A 241 -23.92 -9.11 -0.41
N LEU A 242 -22.60 -9.00 -0.56
CA LEU A 242 -21.93 -7.72 -0.70
C LEU A 242 -22.32 -7.02 -2.00
N LYS A 243 -22.51 -7.75 -3.11
CA LYS A 243 -23.05 -7.19 -4.37
C LYS A 243 -24.41 -6.53 -4.15
N VAL A 244 -25.29 -7.14 -3.35
CA VAL A 244 -26.58 -6.54 -3.02
C VAL A 244 -26.42 -5.30 -2.15
N LYS A 245 -25.56 -5.35 -1.13
CA LYS A 245 -25.27 -4.21 -0.25
C LYS A 245 -24.63 -3.03 -0.96
N ALA A 246 -23.73 -3.29 -1.90
CA ALA A 246 -23.11 -2.26 -2.71
C ALA A 246 -24.13 -1.43 -3.51
N GLY A 247 -25.32 -1.99 -3.74
CA GLY A 247 -26.40 -1.30 -4.42
C GLY A 247 -26.21 -1.20 -5.93
N THR A 248 -27.09 -0.44 -6.56
CA THR A 248 -27.10 -0.19 -8.01
C THR A 248 -27.36 1.28 -8.26
N GLY A 249 -27.14 1.73 -9.52
CA GLY A 249 -27.45 3.10 -9.89
C GLY A 249 -26.37 4.11 -9.50
N HIS A 250 -25.12 3.65 -9.33
CA HIS A 250 -24.00 4.56 -9.17
C HIS A 250 -23.71 5.27 -10.50
N ASP A 251 -23.38 6.55 -10.41
CA ASP A 251 -23.00 7.36 -11.57
C ASP A 251 -21.57 7.00 -12.03
N ILE A 252 -20.69 6.68 -11.07
CA ILE A 252 -19.30 6.37 -11.30
C ILE A 252 -18.91 5.13 -10.48
N VAL A 253 -18.10 4.26 -11.09
CA VAL A 253 -17.33 3.22 -10.40
C VAL A 253 -15.86 3.54 -10.57
N VAL A 254 -15.12 3.60 -9.47
CA VAL A 254 -13.67 3.78 -9.47
C VAL A 254 -13.00 2.59 -8.80
N ALA A 255 -11.86 2.17 -9.33
CA ALA A 255 -11.03 1.12 -8.76
C ALA A 255 -9.56 1.37 -9.12
N ASN A 256 -8.70 1.45 -8.10
CA ASN A 256 -7.25 1.57 -8.26
C ASN A 256 -6.58 0.36 -7.60
N ILE A 257 -6.63 -0.77 -8.28
CA ILE A 257 -6.21 -2.09 -7.81
C ILE A 257 -5.39 -2.80 -8.89
N LEU A 258 -4.87 -3.98 -8.56
CA LEU A 258 -4.07 -4.77 -9.49
C LEU A 258 -4.86 -5.17 -10.75
N ALA A 259 -4.21 -5.18 -11.90
CA ALA A 259 -4.81 -5.49 -13.19
C ALA A 259 -5.51 -6.87 -13.20
N ASP A 260 -4.91 -7.87 -12.56
CA ASP A 260 -5.47 -9.23 -12.47
C ASP A 260 -6.80 -9.27 -11.70
N VAL A 261 -7.05 -8.28 -10.85
CA VAL A 261 -8.32 -8.13 -10.13
C VAL A 261 -9.31 -7.27 -10.92
N ILE A 262 -8.83 -6.26 -11.65
CA ILE A 262 -9.69 -5.41 -12.49
C ILE A 262 -10.39 -6.22 -13.58
N ILE A 263 -9.70 -7.16 -14.23
CA ILE A 263 -10.26 -7.95 -15.31
C ILE A 263 -11.54 -8.69 -14.89
N PRO A 264 -11.54 -9.53 -13.84
CA PRO A 264 -12.78 -10.18 -13.38
C PRO A 264 -13.79 -9.16 -12.81
N LEU A 265 -13.33 -8.05 -12.21
CA LEU A 265 -14.19 -7.02 -11.66
C LEU A 265 -15.08 -6.36 -12.74
N THR A 266 -14.60 -6.20 -13.97
CA THR A 266 -15.36 -5.56 -15.05
C THR A 266 -16.71 -6.24 -15.32
N GLY A 267 -16.78 -7.56 -15.17
CA GLY A 267 -18.03 -8.33 -15.29
C GLY A 267 -19.00 -8.10 -14.13
N VAL A 268 -18.49 -7.70 -12.98
CA VAL A 268 -19.26 -7.52 -11.74
C VAL A 268 -19.79 -6.10 -11.59
N VAL A 269 -19.03 -5.08 -12.01
CA VAL A 269 -19.39 -3.67 -11.74
C VAL A 269 -20.49 -3.14 -12.64
N LYS A 270 -20.66 -3.68 -13.84
CA LYS A 270 -21.67 -3.21 -14.81
C LYS A 270 -23.11 -3.12 -14.23
N PRO A 271 -23.61 -4.09 -13.45
CA PRO A 271 -24.92 -4.01 -12.81
C PRO A 271 -25.05 -2.90 -11.76
N HIS A 272 -23.94 -2.42 -11.21
CA HIS A 272 -23.92 -1.38 -10.19
C HIS A 272 -24.02 0.03 -10.79
N LEU A 273 -23.68 0.20 -12.07
CA LEU A 273 -23.77 1.49 -12.78
C LEU A 273 -25.21 1.81 -13.18
N LYS A 274 -25.51 3.11 -13.29
CA LYS A 274 -26.71 3.60 -13.96
C LYS A 274 -26.74 3.11 -15.41
N LYS A 275 -27.94 2.84 -15.90
CA LYS A 275 -28.17 2.54 -17.31
C LYS A 275 -28.20 3.81 -18.15
#